data_c6c675fc8e3b94d92010ec6b009169f7
#
_entry.id   c6c675fc8e3b94d92010ec6b009169f7
#
_cell.length_a   1.000
_cell.length_b   1.000
_cell.length_c   1.000
_cell.angle_alpha   90.00
_cell.angle_beta   90.00
_cell.angle_gamma   90.00
#
_symmetry.space_group_name_H-M   'P 1'
#
loop_
_entity.id
_entity.type
_entity.pdbx_description
1 polymer ?
#
loop_
_entity_poly.entity_id
_entity_poly.type
_entity_poly.pdbx_seq_one_letter_code
_entity_poly.pdbx_strand_id
1 'polypeptide(L)'
;MNVVLDNAGDIALAFIYTLSLFVVAGVLSLIFGALLAAARVGPVAVLRKAAALYVTLIRNTPLLIVIIFFRFAGPKIGLTFGFVDIRVADIRLNNLYAACAVGLIVYTSSFVCEALRSGINAVPLGQAEAARAIGLPFGGVMSQVIMPQAMRHALPPLASVQIALLKNTTVCGALGVFEAFARMRGLTNDFASARTEIFLAFALIFVVLVEVLSFVAYRLERRWRIA
;
A
#
# COMPACT_ATOMS: atom_id res chain seq x y z
N MET A 1 4.03 -37.90 3.46
CA MET A 1 4.61 -36.95 2.50
C MET A 1 4.23 -35.56 2.98
N ASN A 2 5.19 -34.71 3.25
CA ASN A 2 4.88 -33.40 3.80
C ASN A 2 4.66 -32.41 2.63
N VAL A 3 3.40 -32.21 2.25
CA VAL A 3 3.01 -31.39 1.09
C VAL A 3 3.66 -30.00 1.11
N VAL A 4 3.80 -29.40 2.28
CA VAL A 4 4.40 -28.06 2.42
C VAL A 4 5.90 -28.08 2.08
N LEU A 5 6.64 -29.09 2.57
CA LEU A 5 8.08 -29.19 2.29
C LEU A 5 8.35 -29.58 0.84
N ASP A 6 7.55 -30.49 0.28
CA ASP A 6 7.68 -30.92 -1.11
C ASP A 6 7.42 -29.77 -2.11
N ASN A 7 6.64 -28.75 -1.71
CA ASN A 7 6.33 -27.57 -2.52
C ASN A 7 7.01 -26.28 -2.01
N ALA A 8 8.04 -26.39 -1.17
CA ALA A 8 8.64 -25.21 -0.51
C ALA A 8 9.19 -24.17 -1.51
N GLY A 9 9.76 -24.62 -2.64
CA GLY A 9 10.26 -23.73 -3.69
C GLY A 9 9.17 -22.87 -4.32
N ASP A 10 8.04 -23.48 -4.67
CA ASP A 10 6.88 -22.78 -5.25
C ASP A 10 6.20 -21.83 -4.24
N ILE A 11 6.16 -22.25 -2.97
CA ILE A 11 5.64 -21.42 -1.88
C ILE A 11 6.54 -20.19 -1.71
N ALA A 12 7.86 -20.38 -1.67
CA ALA A 12 8.81 -19.27 -1.59
C ALA A 12 8.65 -18.31 -2.77
N LEU A 13 8.56 -18.81 -4.00
CA LEU A 13 8.34 -18.00 -5.19
C LEU A 13 7.03 -17.21 -5.10
N ALA A 14 5.94 -17.82 -4.64
CA ALA A 14 4.65 -17.16 -4.48
C ALA A 14 4.72 -16.01 -3.44
N PHE A 15 5.45 -16.19 -2.34
CA PHE A 15 5.69 -15.11 -1.37
C PHE A 15 6.60 -14.01 -1.94
N ILE A 16 7.56 -14.32 -2.82
CA ILE A 16 8.36 -13.31 -3.52
C ILE A 16 7.45 -12.45 -4.42
N TYR A 17 6.47 -13.03 -5.11
CA TYR A 17 5.48 -12.27 -5.86
C TYR A 17 4.62 -11.38 -4.96
N THR A 18 4.16 -11.88 -3.81
CA THR A 18 3.45 -11.10 -2.78
C THR A 18 4.27 -9.90 -2.32
N LEU A 19 5.55 -10.12 -1.99
CA LEU A 19 6.46 -9.06 -1.56
C LEU A 19 6.76 -8.07 -2.69
N SER A 20 6.89 -8.53 -3.94
CA SER A 20 7.07 -7.64 -5.08
C SER A 20 5.87 -6.71 -5.29
N LEU A 21 4.64 -7.25 -5.22
CA LEU A 21 3.41 -6.44 -5.25
C LEU A 21 3.38 -5.43 -4.11
N PHE A 22 3.71 -5.87 -2.90
CA PHE A 22 3.78 -5.00 -1.72
C PHE A 22 4.78 -3.87 -1.90
N VAL A 23 6.00 -4.15 -2.34
CA VAL A 23 7.05 -3.13 -2.52
C VAL A 23 6.68 -2.14 -3.62
N VAL A 24 6.27 -2.64 -4.79
CA VAL A 24 5.87 -1.78 -5.92
C VAL A 24 4.68 -0.92 -5.56
N ALA A 25 3.61 -1.52 -5.06
CA ALA A 25 2.41 -0.77 -4.70
C ALA A 25 2.65 0.12 -3.47
N GLY A 26 3.45 -0.31 -2.49
CA GLY A 26 3.79 0.44 -1.29
C GLY A 26 4.53 1.72 -1.62
N VAL A 27 5.63 1.62 -2.38
CA VAL A 27 6.44 2.79 -2.76
C VAL A 27 5.62 3.77 -3.60
N LEU A 28 4.94 3.27 -4.64
CA LEU A 28 4.18 4.14 -5.54
C LEU A 28 2.95 4.75 -4.86
N SER A 29 2.30 4.04 -3.94
CA SER A 29 1.18 4.60 -3.16
C SER A 29 1.63 5.65 -2.16
N LEU A 30 2.83 5.53 -1.57
CA LEU A 30 3.42 6.57 -0.73
C LEU A 30 3.69 7.84 -1.54
N ILE A 31 4.28 7.73 -2.72
CA ILE A 31 4.55 8.87 -3.61
C ILE A 31 3.22 9.53 -4.03
N PHE A 32 2.30 8.75 -4.59
CA PHE A 32 1.02 9.28 -5.08
C PHE A 32 0.16 9.83 -3.95
N GLY A 33 0.11 9.15 -2.80
CA GLY A 33 -0.59 9.63 -1.60
C GLY A 33 -0.01 10.93 -1.03
N ALA A 34 1.32 11.10 -1.09
CA ALA A 34 1.97 12.35 -0.70
C ALA A 34 1.62 13.51 -1.65
N LEU A 35 1.59 13.26 -2.96
CA LEU A 35 1.11 14.25 -3.95
C LEU A 35 -0.35 14.65 -3.71
N LEU A 36 -1.22 13.68 -3.42
CA LEU A 36 -2.62 13.94 -3.06
C LEU A 36 -2.73 14.73 -1.76
N ALA A 37 -1.93 14.42 -0.74
CA ALA A 37 -1.91 15.15 0.53
C ALA A 37 -1.44 16.61 0.30
N ALA A 38 -0.39 16.81 -0.47
CA ALA A 38 0.08 18.15 -0.84
C ALA A 38 -0.99 18.96 -1.60
N ALA A 39 -1.71 18.32 -2.53
CA ALA A 39 -2.84 18.95 -3.22
C ALA A 39 -3.99 19.33 -2.27
N ARG A 40 -4.28 18.47 -1.25
CA ARG A 40 -5.35 18.71 -0.27
C ARG A 40 -5.07 19.79 0.75
N VAL A 41 -3.81 20.02 1.11
CA VAL A 41 -3.41 21.06 2.08
C VAL A 41 -2.91 22.33 1.40
N GLY A 42 -2.67 22.27 0.10
CA GLY A 42 -2.16 23.37 -0.72
C GLY A 42 -3.16 24.52 -0.90
N PRO A 43 -2.68 25.70 -1.33
CA PRO A 43 -3.51 26.90 -1.47
C PRO A 43 -4.48 26.83 -2.67
N VAL A 44 -4.24 25.96 -3.67
CA VAL A 44 -5.02 25.91 -4.91
C VAL A 44 -6.34 25.16 -4.69
N ALA A 45 -7.45 25.91 -4.69
CA ALA A 45 -8.79 25.39 -4.36
C ALA A 45 -9.26 24.25 -5.29
N VAL A 46 -8.94 24.31 -6.59
CA VAL A 46 -9.31 23.28 -7.57
C VAL A 46 -8.60 21.95 -7.25
N LEU A 47 -7.30 21.97 -7.00
CA LEU A 47 -6.53 20.78 -6.65
C LEU A 47 -7.00 20.19 -5.32
N ARG A 48 -7.30 21.05 -4.34
CA ARG A 48 -7.82 20.60 -3.04
C ARG A 48 -9.15 19.87 -3.17
N LYS A 49 -10.09 20.41 -3.96
CA LYS A 49 -11.40 19.79 -4.21
C LYS A 49 -11.26 18.48 -5.01
N ALA A 50 -10.44 18.46 -6.06
CA ALA A 50 -10.21 17.28 -6.87
C ALA A 50 -9.58 16.14 -6.06
N ALA A 51 -8.54 16.41 -5.28
CA ALA A 51 -7.91 15.41 -4.40
C ALA A 51 -8.89 14.95 -3.30
N ALA A 52 -9.73 15.83 -2.75
CA ALA A 52 -10.74 15.44 -1.78
C ALA A 52 -11.78 14.50 -2.40
N LEU A 53 -12.27 14.81 -3.60
CA LEU A 53 -13.21 13.95 -4.34
C LEU A 53 -12.62 12.57 -4.61
N TYR A 54 -11.39 12.52 -5.15
CA TYR A 54 -10.67 11.27 -5.39
C TYR A 54 -10.59 10.41 -4.11
N VAL A 55 -10.08 10.98 -3.02
CA VAL A 55 -9.92 10.25 -1.76
C VAL A 55 -11.25 9.73 -1.23
N THR A 56 -12.31 10.56 -1.29
CA THR A 56 -13.65 10.17 -0.84
C THR A 56 -14.21 9.03 -1.68
N LEU A 57 -14.12 9.11 -3.00
CA LEU A 57 -14.62 8.06 -3.91
C LEU A 57 -13.87 6.74 -3.70
N ILE A 58 -12.54 6.78 -3.72
CA ILE A 58 -11.73 5.55 -3.64
C ILE A 58 -11.86 4.87 -2.28
N ARG A 59 -11.83 5.63 -1.17
CA ARG A 59 -11.97 5.04 0.17
C ARG A 59 -13.33 4.40 0.44
N ASN A 60 -14.37 4.93 -0.20
CA ASN A 60 -15.73 4.40 -0.08
C ASN A 60 -16.03 3.27 -1.09
N THR A 61 -15.09 2.95 -1.96
CA THR A 61 -15.20 1.83 -2.92
C THR A 61 -14.46 0.61 -2.36
N PRO A 62 -15.06 -0.61 -2.32
CA PRO A 62 -14.34 -1.81 -1.91
C PRO A 62 -13.11 -2.05 -2.80
N LEU A 63 -11.98 -2.45 -2.16
CA LEU A 63 -10.72 -2.73 -2.87
C LEU A 63 -10.90 -3.67 -4.07
N LEU A 64 -11.66 -4.74 -3.89
CA LEU A 64 -11.92 -5.72 -4.96
C LEU A 64 -12.52 -5.05 -6.19
N ILE A 65 -13.46 -4.12 -6.02
CA ILE A 65 -14.10 -3.37 -7.12
C ILE A 65 -13.07 -2.51 -7.86
N VAL A 66 -12.18 -1.85 -7.13
CA VAL A 66 -11.10 -1.03 -7.73
C VAL A 66 -10.19 -1.91 -8.60
N ILE A 67 -9.77 -3.07 -8.10
CA ILE A 67 -8.89 -3.97 -8.85
C ILE A 67 -9.64 -4.57 -10.07
N ILE A 68 -10.91 -4.98 -9.91
CA ILE A 68 -11.76 -5.47 -10.99
C ILE A 68 -11.88 -4.42 -12.11
N PHE A 69 -12.02 -3.15 -11.76
CA PHE A 69 -12.06 -2.07 -12.73
C PHE A 69 -10.79 -2.06 -13.60
N PHE A 70 -9.61 -2.03 -13.00
CA PHE A 70 -8.36 -2.03 -13.78
C PHE A 70 -8.14 -3.32 -14.55
N ARG A 71 -8.63 -4.46 -14.05
CA ARG A 71 -8.46 -5.77 -14.70
C ARG A 71 -9.39 -5.97 -15.88
N PHE A 72 -10.65 -5.57 -15.77
CA PHE A 72 -11.70 -5.93 -16.74
C PHE A 72 -12.35 -4.73 -17.45
N ALA A 73 -12.60 -3.63 -16.73
CA ALA A 73 -13.23 -2.45 -17.32
C ALA A 73 -12.21 -1.50 -17.96
N GLY A 74 -11.06 -1.30 -17.31
CA GLY A 74 -9.99 -0.43 -17.81
C GLY A 74 -9.57 -0.73 -19.25
N PRO A 75 -9.28 -1.98 -19.64
CA PRO A 75 -8.94 -2.33 -21.01
C PRO A 75 -9.99 -1.93 -22.05
N LYS A 76 -11.28 -1.93 -21.69
CA LYS A 76 -12.38 -1.54 -22.60
C LYS A 76 -12.39 -0.04 -22.90
N ILE A 77 -11.78 0.77 -22.07
CA ILE A 77 -11.65 2.23 -22.24
C ILE A 77 -10.21 2.66 -22.58
N GLY A 78 -9.38 1.71 -23.04
CA GLY A 78 -8.02 1.98 -23.49
C GLY A 78 -6.94 1.95 -22.39
N LEU A 79 -7.28 1.71 -21.13
CA LEU A 79 -6.32 1.52 -20.04
C LEU A 79 -5.73 0.10 -20.07
N THR A 80 -4.86 -0.14 -21.04
CA THR A 80 -4.20 -1.45 -21.22
C THR A 80 -2.78 -1.42 -20.66
N PHE A 81 -2.35 -2.54 -20.09
CA PHE A 81 -1.00 -2.71 -19.55
C PHE A 81 -0.20 -3.74 -20.39
N GLY A 82 -0.60 -3.98 -21.65
CA GLY A 82 -0.01 -4.98 -22.55
C GLY A 82 1.47 -4.74 -22.87
N PHE A 83 1.97 -3.53 -22.63
CA PHE A 83 3.39 -3.19 -22.74
C PHE A 83 4.24 -3.69 -21.55
N VAL A 84 3.59 -4.15 -20.46
CA VAL A 84 4.29 -4.71 -19.32
C VAL A 84 4.45 -6.20 -19.50
N ASP A 85 5.64 -6.63 -19.90
CA ASP A 85 6.10 -8.02 -19.85
C ASP A 85 7.59 -8.01 -19.48
N ILE A 86 7.84 -7.80 -18.19
CA ILE A 86 9.18 -7.67 -17.64
C ILE A 86 9.48 -8.92 -16.83
N ARG A 87 10.64 -9.52 -17.08
CA ARG A 87 11.16 -10.62 -16.26
C ARG A 87 12.33 -10.11 -15.42
N VAL A 88 12.20 -10.30 -14.11
CA VAL A 88 13.26 -10.03 -13.14
C VAL A 88 13.50 -11.31 -12.37
N ALA A 89 14.59 -12.01 -12.66
CA ALA A 89 14.84 -13.36 -12.16
C ALA A 89 13.66 -14.30 -12.50
N ASP A 90 13.07 -14.94 -11.51
CA ASP A 90 11.92 -15.84 -11.66
C ASP A 90 10.56 -15.13 -11.65
N ILE A 91 10.55 -13.80 -11.49
CA ILE A 91 9.32 -13.01 -11.44
C ILE A 91 8.97 -12.49 -12.84
N ARG A 92 7.78 -12.85 -13.34
CA ARG A 92 7.21 -12.29 -14.56
C ARG A 92 6.14 -11.25 -14.23
N LEU A 93 6.47 -9.98 -14.45
CA LEU A 93 5.54 -8.87 -14.34
C LEU A 93 4.77 -8.73 -15.66
N ASN A 94 3.59 -9.27 -15.70
CA ASN A 94 2.72 -9.26 -16.89
C ASN A 94 1.59 -8.22 -16.75
N ASN A 95 0.78 -8.11 -17.80
CA ASN A 95 -0.39 -7.22 -17.84
C ASN A 95 -1.31 -7.39 -16.61
N LEU A 96 -1.57 -8.63 -16.19
CA LEU A 96 -2.43 -8.91 -15.04
C LEU A 96 -1.82 -8.39 -13.73
N TYR A 97 -0.52 -8.64 -13.52
CA TYR A 97 0.22 -8.11 -12.39
C TYR A 97 0.16 -6.58 -12.37
N ALA A 98 0.41 -5.93 -13.52
CA ALA A 98 0.40 -4.47 -13.61
C ALA A 98 -0.98 -3.87 -13.32
N ALA A 99 -2.05 -4.45 -13.85
CA ALA A 99 -3.42 -4.01 -13.55
C ALA A 99 -3.74 -4.11 -12.06
N CYS A 100 -3.35 -5.20 -11.42
CA CYS A 100 -3.54 -5.40 -9.98
C CYS A 100 -2.68 -4.43 -9.15
N ALA A 101 -1.41 -4.24 -9.53
CA ALA A 101 -0.52 -3.28 -8.85
C ALA A 101 -1.09 -1.85 -8.93
N VAL A 102 -1.57 -1.40 -10.09
CA VAL A 102 -2.21 -0.08 -10.25
C VAL A 102 -3.47 0.03 -9.38
N GLY A 103 -4.30 -0.99 -9.33
CA GLY A 103 -5.47 -1.02 -8.44
C GLY A 103 -5.10 -0.86 -6.96
N LEU A 104 -4.05 -1.57 -6.51
CA LEU A 104 -3.51 -1.44 -5.15
C LEU A 104 -2.93 -0.04 -4.90
N ILE A 105 -2.19 0.54 -5.86
CA ILE A 105 -1.62 1.89 -5.77
C ILE A 105 -2.73 2.93 -5.61
N VAL A 106 -3.71 2.90 -6.49
CA VAL A 106 -4.85 3.83 -6.50
C VAL A 106 -5.62 3.73 -5.18
N TYR A 107 -5.91 2.53 -4.73
CA TYR A 107 -6.62 2.31 -3.48
C TYR A 107 -5.80 2.80 -2.27
N THR A 108 -4.57 2.33 -2.13
CA THR A 108 -3.73 2.58 -0.96
C THR A 108 -3.30 4.05 -0.86
N SER A 109 -3.07 4.74 -1.99
CA SER A 109 -2.70 6.17 -2.00
C SER A 109 -3.75 7.06 -1.35
N SER A 110 -5.03 6.69 -1.40
CA SER A 110 -6.10 7.43 -0.75
C SER A 110 -5.97 7.38 0.78
N PHE A 111 -5.56 6.24 1.34
CA PHE A 111 -5.31 6.07 2.78
C PHE A 111 -4.00 6.72 3.22
N VAL A 112 -2.96 6.65 2.38
CA VAL A 112 -1.70 7.39 2.61
C VAL A 112 -1.97 8.89 2.67
N CYS A 113 -2.76 9.43 1.74
CA CYS A 113 -3.16 10.84 1.75
C CYS A 113 -3.84 11.24 3.07
N GLU A 114 -4.77 10.42 3.57
CA GLU A 114 -5.45 10.71 4.84
C GLU A 114 -4.51 10.58 6.05
N ALA A 115 -3.60 9.60 6.06
CA ALA A 115 -2.61 9.45 7.11
C ALA A 115 -1.69 10.67 7.20
N LEU A 116 -1.20 11.16 6.06
CA LEU A 116 -0.37 12.37 6.00
C LEU A 116 -1.16 13.61 6.42
N ARG A 117 -2.41 13.77 5.94
CA ARG A 117 -3.28 14.87 6.32
C ARG A 117 -3.60 14.87 7.82
N SER A 118 -3.84 13.69 8.39
CA SER A 118 -4.04 13.53 9.82
C SER A 118 -2.81 13.99 10.62
N GLY A 119 -1.61 13.61 10.16
CA GLY A 119 -0.36 14.08 10.76
C GLY A 119 -0.20 15.61 10.71
N ILE A 120 -0.54 16.24 9.58
CA ILE A 120 -0.50 17.71 9.45
C ILE A 120 -1.51 18.38 10.42
N ASN A 121 -2.73 17.84 10.50
CA ASN A 121 -3.78 18.37 11.36
C ASN A 121 -3.50 18.16 12.87
N ALA A 122 -2.61 17.23 13.22
CA ALA A 122 -2.19 16.99 14.60
C ALA A 122 -1.23 18.07 15.13
N VAL A 123 -0.62 18.87 14.25
CA VAL A 123 0.25 19.98 14.67
C VAL A 123 -0.61 21.15 15.15
N PRO A 124 -0.38 21.68 16.37
CA PRO A 124 -1.17 22.79 16.89
C PRO A 124 -1.11 24.03 16.01
N LEU A 125 -2.25 24.68 15.75
CA LEU A 125 -2.35 25.87 14.90
C LEU A 125 -1.43 27.01 15.34
N GLY A 126 -1.23 27.18 16.66
CA GLY A 126 -0.32 28.18 17.21
C GLY A 126 1.13 28.08 16.72
N GLN A 127 1.58 26.89 16.32
CA GLN A 127 2.91 26.71 15.69
C GLN A 127 2.98 27.42 14.34
N ALA A 128 1.94 27.30 13.53
CA ALA A 128 1.86 27.97 12.22
C ALA A 128 1.69 29.48 12.38
N GLU A 129 0.92 29.94 13.37
CA GLU A 129 0.71 31.33 13.66
C GLU A 129 1.99 32.01 14.17
N ALA A 130 2.69 31.40 15.10
CA ALA A 130 3.98 31.89 15.59
C ALA A 130 5.02 31.98 14.48
N ALA A 131 5.11 30.98 13.61
CA ALA A 131 6.01 30.99 12.46
C ALA A 131 5.71 32.13 11.47
N ARG A 132 4.41 32.43 11.25
CA ARG A 132 4.01 33.59 10.43
C ARG A 132 4.31 34.90 11.09
N ALA A 133 4.14 35.01 12.41
CA ALA A 133 4.40 36.23 13.17
C ALA A 133 5.86 36.68 13.09
N ILE A 134 6.80 35.73 12.93
CA ILE A 134 8.24 36.01 12.68
C ILE A 134 8.57 36.17 11.18
N GLY A 135 7.55 36.26 10.31
CA GLY A 135 7.73 36.57 8.88
C GLY A 135 7.99 35.40 7.95
N LEU A 136 7.83 34.14 8.39
CA LEU A 136 8.02 32.99 7.50
C LEU A 136 6.91 32.94 6.44
N PRO A 137 7.25 32.81 5.14
CA PRO A 137 6.28 32.57 4.09
C PRO A 137 5.70 31.17 4.20
N PHE A 138 4.57 30.90 3.53
CA PHE A 138 3.86 29.60 3.60
C PHE A 138 4.77 28.39 3.42
N GLY A 139 5.67 28.42 2.42
CA GLY A 139 6.64 27.35 2.19
C GLY A 139 7.60 27.13 3.36
N GLY A 140 8.06 28.21 4.00
CA GLY A 140 8.91 28.17 5.19
C GLY A 140 8.17 27.61 6.40
N VAL A 141 6.93 28.05 6.64
CA VAL A 141 6.07 27.50 7.71
C VAL A 141 5.87 25.99 7.51
N MET A 142 5.57 25.57 6.28
CA MET A 142 5.34 24.14 5.99
C MET A 142 6.62 23.33 6.15
N SER A 143 7.72 23.72 5.54
CA SER A 143 8.94 22.90 5.49
C SER A 143 9.72 22.87 6.80
N GLN A 144 9.76 24.01 7.54
CA GLN A 144 10.63 24.14 8.72
C GLN A 144 9.90 23.87 10.04
N VAL A 145 8.57 24.08 10.09
CA VAL A 145 7.79 24.00 11.33
C VAL A 145 6.77 22.85 11.28
N ILE A 146 5.90 22.84 10.28
CA ILE A 146 4.76 21.90 10.25
C ILE A 146 5.21 20.51 9.82
N MET A 147 5.92 20.38 8.69
CA MET A 147 6.21 19.07 8.09
C MET A 147 7.08 18.16 8.97
N PRO A 148 8.13 18.65 9.68
CA PRO A 148 8.91 17.79 10.60
C PRO A 148 8.07 17.23 11.74
N GLN A 149 7.10 17.98 12.26
CA GLN A 149 6.19 17.53 13.31
C GLN A 149 5.12 16.61 12.74
N ALA A 150 4.49 17.02 11.63
CA ALA A 150 3.44 16.26 10.96
C ALA A 150 3.90 14.85 10.56
N MET A 151 5.13 14.69 10.05
CA MET A 151 5.66 13.37 9.68
C MET A 151 5.76 12.42 10.86
N ARG A 152 6.09 12.93 12.05
CA ARG A 152 6.11 12.11 13.27
C ARG A 152 4.72 11.59 13.64
N HIS A 153 3.70 12.45 13.56
CA HIS A 153 2.31 12.07 13.80
C HIS A 153 1.73 11.17 12.69
N ALA A 154 2.25 11.28 11.46
CA ALA A 154 1.81 10.47 10.34
C ALA A 154 2.41 9.05 10.32
N LEU A 155 3.58 8.82 10.95
CA LEU A 155 4.28 7.53 10.91
C LEU A 155 3.42 6.35 11.38
N PRO A 156 2.74 6.37 12.55
CA PRO A 156 1.93 5.23 13.00
C PRO A 156 0.78 4.89 12.04
N PRO A 157 -0.04 5.85 11.58
CA PRO A 157 -1.08 5.53 10.60
C PRO A 157 -0.52 5.10 9.24
N LEU A 158 0.64 5.63 8.78
CA LEU A 158 1.30 5.17 7.56
C LEU A 158 1.76 3.71 7.69
N ALA A 159 2.35 3.34 8.83
CA ALA A 159 2.73 1.95 9.11
C ALA A 159 1.50 1.02 9.04
N SER A 160 0.39 1.41 9.65
CA SER A 160 -0.86 0.65 9.61
C SER A 160 -1.39 0.48 8.18
N VAL A 161 -1.29 1.52 7.34
CA VAL A 161 -1.67 1.45 5.91
C VAL A 161 -0.77 0.47 5.15
N GLN A 162 0.54 0.47 5.39
CA GLN A 162 1.47 -0.46 4.73
C GLN A 162 1.24 -1.91 5.18
N ILE A 163 0.97 -2.15 6.47
CA ILE A 163 0.60 -3.48 6.97
C ILE A 163 -0.71 -3.96 6.33
N ALA A 164 -1.69 -3.08 6.18
CA ALA A 164 -2.93 -3.40 5.47
C ALA A 164 -2.67 -3.72 3.99
N LEU A 165 -1.79 -2.96 3.32
CA LEU A 165 -1.42 -3.21 1.92
C LEU A 165 -0.81 -4.61 1.74
N LEU A 166 0.11 -5.03 2.62
CA LEU A 166 0.69 -6.38 2.55
C LEU A 166 -0.39 -7.46 2.56
N LYS A 167 -1.41 -7.33 3.40
CA LYS A 167 -2.55 -8.26 3.43
C LYS A 167 -3.45 -8.12 2.20
N ASN A 168 -3.63 -6.91 1.69
CA ASN A 168 -4.47 -6.62 0.52
C ASN A 168 -3.90 -7.17 -0.80
N THR A 169 -2.61 -7.51 -0.88
CA THR A 169 -2.03 -8.17 -2.07
C THR A 169 -2.72 -9.49 -2.38
N THR A 170 -3.26 -10.19 -1.37
CA THR A 170 -4.00 -11.45 -1.54
C THR A 170 -5.25 -11.32 -2.41
N VAL A 171 -5.84 -10.12 -2.50
CA VAL A 171 -6.96 -9.85 -3.41
C VAL A 171 -6.55 -10.00 -4.87
N CYS A 172 -5.29 -9.72 -5.20
CA CYS A 172 -4.73 -9.92 -6.55
C CYS A 172 -4.68 -11.42 -6.91
N GLY A 173 -4.38 -12.29 -5.94
CA GLY A 173 -4.40 -13.74 -6.11
C GLY A 173 -5.80 -14.29 -6.38
N ALA A 174 -6.83 -13.72 -5.78
CA ALA A 174 -8.20 -14.07 -6.08
C ALA A 174 -8.59 -13.77 -7.55
N LEU A 175 -7.91 -12.81 -8.19
CA LEU A 175 -8.12 -12.39 -9.56
C LEU A 175 -7.13 -13.04 -10.57
N GLY A 176 -6.30 -13.97 -10.11
CA GLY A 176 -5.45 -14.80 -10.97
C GLY A 176 -3.98 -14.39 -11.03
N VAL A 177 -3.52 -13.40 -10.27
CA VAL A 177 -2.09 -13.12 -10.11
C VAL A 177 -1.46 -14.27 -9.34
N PHE A 178 -0.34 -14.81 -9.84
CA PHE A 178 0.45 -15.78 -9.09
C PHE A 178 1.08 -15.06 -7.88
N GLU A 179 0.60 -15.38 -6.68
CA GLU A 179 1.10 -14.87 -5.40
C GLU A 179 0.68 -15.85 -4.28
N ALA A 180 1.01 -15.57 -3.02
CA ALA A 180 0.84 -16.52 -1.93
C ALA A 180 -0.58 -17.09 -1.79
N PHE A 181 -1.63 -16.25 -1.83
CA PHE A 181 -3.01 -16.73 -1.71
C PHE A 181 -3.43 -17.62 -2.91
N ALA A 182 -3.04 -17.23 -4.13
CA ALA A 182 -3.31 -18.04 -5.32
C ALA A 182 -2.64 -19.42 -5.22
N ARG A 183 -1.39 -19.48 -4.77
CA ARG A 183 -0.67 -20.74 -4.59
C ARG A 183 -1.27 -21.58 -3.46
N MET A 184 -1.60 -20.96 -2.32
CA MET A 184 -2.31 -21.63 -1.23
C MET A 184 -3.61 -22.29 -1.71
N ARG A 185 -4.43 -21.54 -2.47
CA ARG A 185 -5.68 -22.05 -3.05
C ARG A 185 -5.44 -23.23 -4.00
N GLY A 186 -4.42 -23.15 -4.86
CA GLY A 186 -4.03 -24.25 -5.73
C GLY A 186 -3.70 -25.51 -4.92
N LEU A 187 -2.75 -25.41 -3.98
CA LEU A 187 -2.34 -26.53 -3.14
C LEU A 187 -3.48 -27.12 -2.32
N THR A 188 -4.40 -26.30 -1.77
CA THR A 188 -5.55 -26.81 -1.04
C THR A 188 -6.59 -27.51 -1.91
N ASN A 189 -6.63 -27.22 -3.21
CA ASN A 189 -7.46 -27.95 -4.16
C ASN A 189 -6.80 -29.28 -4.59
N ASP A 190 -5.49 -29.27 -4.81
CA ASP A 190 -4.73 -30.46 -5.26
C ASP A 190 -4.58 -31.50 -4.12
N PHE A 191 -4.44 -31.04 -2.87
CA PHE A 191 -4.19 -31.86 -1.68
C PHE A 191 -5.27 -31.68 -0.61
N ALA A 192 -6.48 -32.16 -0.88
CA ALA A 192 -7.65 -31.97 -0.03
C ALA A 192 -7.46 -32.49 1.41
N SER A 193 -6.68 -33.55 1.61
CA SER A 193 -6.37 -34.14 2.94
C SER A 193 -5.44 -33.27 3.78
N ALA A 194 -4.62 -32.40 3.15
CA ALA A 194 -3.63 -31.56 3.81
C ALA A 194 -4.05 -30.08 3.91
N ARG A 195 -5.34 -29.74 3.68
CA ARG A 195 -5.83 -28.36 3.63
C ARG A 195 -5.47 -27.55 4.88
N THR A 196 -5.65 -28.14 6.04
CA THR A 196 -5.36 -27.45 7.32
C THR A 196 -3.87 -27.15 7.47
N GLU A 197 -3.01 -28.10 7.14
CA GLU A 197 -1.55 -27.94 7.20
C GLU A 197 -1.08 -26.83 6.24
N ILE A 198 -1.59 -26.86 5.00
CA ILE A 198 -1.27 -25.84 3.99
C ILE A 198 -1.73 -24.47 4.47
N PHE A 199 -2.97 -24.34 4.94
CA PHE A 199 -3.50 -23.09 5.46
C PHE A 199 -2.66 -22.55 6.62
N LEU A 200 -2.35 -23.40 7.61
CA LEU A 200 -1.54 -23.00 8.76
C LEU A 200 -0.12 -22.55 8.37
N ALA A 201 0.51 -23.25 7.42
CA ALA A 201 1.83 -22.86 6.92
C ALA A 201 1.81 -21.46 6.28
N PHE A 202 0.86 -21.20 5.37
CA PHE A 202 0.73 -19.88 4.73
C PHE A 202 0.35 -18.80 5.74
N ALA A 203 -0.58 -19.08 6.65
CA ALA A 203 -0.96 -18.14 7.71
C ALA A 203 0.23 -17.78 8.60
N LEU A 204 1.04 -18.76 9.00
CA LEU A 204 2.24 -18.52 9.80
C LEU A 204 3.25 -17.62 9.07
N ILE A 205 3.51 -17.86 7.78
CA ILE A 205 4.42 -17.03 6.99
C ILE A 205 3.87 -15.58 6.90
N PHE A 206 2.56 -15.39 6.67
CA PHE A 206 1.96 -14.05 6.69
C PHE A 206 2.10 -13.37 8.05
N VAL A 207 1.87 -14.09 9.15
CA VAL A 207 2.08 -13.56 10.52
C VAL A 207 3.51 -13.09 10.69
N VAL A 208 4.50 -13.91 10.32
CA VAL A 208 5.92 -13.54 10.41
C VAL A 208 6.22 -12.29 9.58
N LEU A 209 5.74 -12.20 8.34
CA LEU A 209 5.95 -11.03 7.48
C LEU A 209 5.32 -9.75 8.09
N VAL A 210 4.11 -9.85 8.62
CA VAL A 210 3.43 -8.73 9.28
C VAL A 210 4.18 -8.31 10.54
N GLU A 211 4.65 -9.26 11.36
CA GLU A 211 5.42 -8.96 12.57
C GLU A 211 6.76 -8.29 12.25
N VAL A 212 7.46 -8.76 11.20
CA VAL A 212 8.70 -8.10 10.73
C VAL A 212 8.43 -6.66 10.31
N LEU A 213 7.36 -6.43 9.53
CA LEU A 213 6.98 -5.09 9.09
C LEU A 213 6.58 -4.20 10.28
N SER A 214 5.80 -4.74 11.23
CA SER A 214 5.40 -4.06 12.46
C SER A 214 6.59 -3.70 13.33
N PHE A 215 7.57 -4.60 13.46
CA PHE A 215 8.80 -4.36 14.19
C PHE A 215 9.64 -3.23 13.56
N VAL A 216 9.77 -3.24 12.22
CA VAL A 216 10.47 -2.15 11.50
C VAL A 216 9.74 -0.82 11.72
N ALA A 217 8.42 -0.80 11.59
CA ALA A 217 7.61 0.39 11.84
C ALA A 217 7.80 0.92 13.28
N TYR A 218 7.70 0.04 14.28
CA TYR A 218 7.94 0.39 15.69
C TYR A 218 9.33 0.99 15.94
N ARG A 219 10.37 0.41 15.30
CA ARG A 219 11.75 0.94 15.41
C ARG A 219 11.87 2.33 14.80
N LEU A 220 11.23 2.57 13.66
CA LEU A 220 11.19 3.89 13.03
C LEU A 220 10.45 4.90 13.91
N GLU A 221 9.27 4.55 14.42
CA GLU A 221 8.50 5.41 15.33
C GLU A 221 9.31 5.79 16.57
N ARG A 222 9.95 4.81 17.21
CA ARG A 222 10.76 5.03 18.41
C ARG A 222 11.95 5.96 18.15
N ARG A 223 12.58 5.85 16.96
CA ARG A 223 13.70 6.71 16.58
C ARG A 223 13.28 8.16 16.35
N TRP A 224 12.01 8.38 15.97
CA TRP A 224 11.48 9.69 15.63
C TRP A 224 10.68 10.33 16.76
N ARG A 225 10.40 9.60 17.85
CA ARG A 225 9.89 10.21 19.09
C ARG A 225 10.98 11.05 19.72
N ILE A 226 10.66 12.34 19.89
CA ILE A 226 11.40 13.22 20.82
C ILE A 226 10.75 13.05 22.19
N ALA A 227 11.58 12.87 23.19
CA ALA A 227 11.15 12.89 24.59
C ALA A 227 10.52 14.22 24.96
#